data_bdbad2929a0ad42c6fae4ecc0dd47ffa
#
_entry.id   bdbad2929a0ad42c6fae4ecc0dd47ffa
#
_cell.length_a   1.000
_cell.length_b   1.000
_cell.length_c   1.000
_cell.angle_alpha   90.00
_cell.angle_beta   90.00
_cell.angle_gamma   90.00
#
_symmetry.space_group_name_H-M   'P 1'
#
loop_
_entity.id
_entity.type
_entity.pdbx_description
1 polymer ?
#
loop_
_entity_poly.entity_id
_entity_poly.type
_entity_poly.pdbx_seq_one_letter_code
_entity_poly.pdbx_strand_id
1 'polypeptide(L)'
;MSNTISNNTLHLYTLGSGAVGVKNLLFGSWLLVYFNQILGLEPLLASYALAIALVFDAISDPLVGAWSDRFKSKWGRRHPFVYIAIIPFGLSAYFLYSIPTDTSQTALFIKLLIASILLRTLFTFYETPRAAIGPELITDYERRNTLSGYGVLYGNMGLGIMSYAMLAFFLVETETFSGSRAFLNPDAYPKFGLLACFLIIIFGFISSLSCLLYTSPSP
;
A
#
# COMPACT_ATOMS: atom_id res chain seq x y z
N MET A 1 25.34 17.89 20.43
CA MET A 1 25.39 16.42 20.32
C MET A 1 24.54 16.03 19.12
N SER A 2 25.13 15.56 18.02
CA SER A 2 24.40 15.08 16.87
C SER A 2 23.74 13.76 17.24
N ASN A 3 22.43 13.78 17.51
CA ASN A 3 21.63 12.55 17.66
C ASN A 3 21.61 11.84 16.30
N THR A 4 22.65 11.09 16.00
CA THR A 4 22.70 10.27 14.79
C THR A 4 21.80 9.06 14.99
N ILE A 5 20.70 9.00 14.22
CA ILE A 5 19.81 7.83 14.19
C ILE A 5 20.62 6.57 13.98
N SER A 6 20.35 5.53 14.76
CA SER A 6 20.96 4.21 14.60
C SER A 6 20.65 3.65 13.20
N ASN A 7 21.60 2.93 12.60
CA ASN A 7 21.37 2.24 11.33
C ASN A 7 20.20 1.25 11.42
N ASN A 8 20.03 0.57 12.55
CA ASN A 8 18.91 -0.34 12.78
C ASN A 8 17.55 0.40 12.73
N THR A 9 17.46 1.58 13.35
CA THR A 9 16.24 2.40 13.28
C THR A 9 15.95 2.85 11.85
N LEU A 10 16.99 3.19 11.09
CA LEU A 10 16.87 3.56 9.68
C LEU A 10 16.30 2.41 8.85
N HIS A 11 16.82 1.20 9.01
CA HIS A 11 16.32 0.01 8.32
C HIS A 11 14.87 -0.31 8.71
N LEU A 12 14.56 -0.32 10.01
CA LEU A 12 13.21 -0.60 10.49
C LEU A 12 12.18 0.42 9.99
N TYR A 13 12.55 1.70 9.98
CA TYR A 13 11.69 2.74 9.43
C TYR A 13 11.44 2.55 7.93
N THR A 14 12.51 2.31 7.15
CA THR A 14 12.41 2.19 5.70
C THR A 14 11.73 0.89 5.25
N LEU A 15 11.65 -0.15 6.10
CA LEU A 15 10.84 -1.35 5.85
C LEU A 15 9.37 -1.02 5.56
N GLY A 16 8.84 0.10 6.08
CA GLY A 16 7.50 0.57 5.74
C GLY A 16 7.27 0.83 4.26
N SER A 17 8.33 1.13 3.50
CA SER A 17 8.25 1.24 2.04
C SER A 17 7.91 -0.09 1.36
N GLY A 18 8.08 -1.23 2.04
CA GLY A 18 7.59 -2.53 1.57
C GLY A 18 6.08 -2.55 1.36
N ALA A 19 5.31 -1.88 2.23
CA ALA A 19 3.86 -1.72 2.05
C ALA A 19 3.52 -0.93 0.77
N VAL A 20 4.34 0.07 0.43
CA VAL A 20 4.21 0.84 -0.82
C VAL A 20 4.45 -0.06 -2.03
N GLY A 21 5.49 -0.90 -1.98
CA GLY A 21 5.81 -1.86 -3.04
C GLY A 21 4.69 -2.88 -3.26
N VAL A 22 4.14 -3.44 -2.17
CA VAL A 22 2.99 -4.34 -2.22
C VAL A 22 1.80 -3.65 -2.91
N LYS A 23 1.41 -2.45 -2.47
CA LYS A 23 0.31 -1.68 -3.08
C LYS A 23 0.57 -1.36 -4.56
N ASN A 24 1.81 -1.02 -4.93
CA ASN A 24 2.15 -0.70 -6.32
C ASN A 24 1.96 -1.92 -7.24
N LEU A 25 2.31 -3.12 -6.79
CA LEU A 25 2.06 -4.34 -7.56
C LEU A 25 0.56 -4.62 -7.70
N LEU A 26 -0.21 -4.52 -6.61
CA LEU A 26 -1.65 -4.71 -6.64
C LEU A 26 -2.30 -3.79 -7.66
N PHE A 27 -2.01 -2.51 -7.57
CA PHE A 27 -2.68 -1.48 -8.36
C PHE A 27 -2.15 -1.38 -9.79
N GLY A 28 -0.84 -1.55 -9.98
CA GLY A 28 -0.19 -1.35 -11.28
C GLY A 28 -0.28 -2.55 -12.21
N SER A 29 -0.25 -3.77 -11.70
CA SER A 29 -0.14 -4.96 -12.54
C SER A 29 -1.38 -5.83 -12.54
N TRP A 30 -1.92 -6.15 -11.36
CA TRP A 30 -2.96 -7.19 -11.24
C TRP A 30 -4.39 -6.65 -11.19
N LEU A 31 -4.58 -5.37 -10.91
CA LEU A 31 -5.92 -4.78 -10.80
C LEU A 31 -6.73 -4.90 -12.09
N LEU A 32 -6.13 -4.49 -13.22
CA LEU A 32 -6.81 -4.55 -14.52
C LEU A 32 -7.00 -6.00 -15.00
N VAL A 33 -6.03 -6.88 -14.72
CA VAL A 33 -6.18 -8.31 -15.02
C VAL A 33 -7.39 -8.87 -14.28
N TYR A 34 -7.51 -8.59 -12.99
CA TYR A 34 -8.62 -9.07 -12.17
C TYR A 34 -9.98 -8.52 -12.65
N PHE A 35 -10.11 -7.21 -12.80
CA PHE A 35 -11.39 -6.61 -13.17
C PHE A 35 -11.79 -6.87 -14.62
N ASN A 36 -10.85 -6.79 -15.58
CA ASN A 36 -11.19 -6.94 -16.99
C ASN A 36 -11.24 -8.40 -17.44
N GLN A 37 -10.23 -9.22 -17.06
CA GLN A 37 -10.10 -10.57 -17.60
C GLN A 37 -10.83 -11.62 -16.77
N ILE A 38 -10.97 -11.41 -15.46
CA ILE A 38 -11.60 -12.37 -14.56
C ILE A 38 -13.04 -11.99 -14.27
N LEU A 39 -13.29 -10.75 -13.85
CA LEU A 39 -14.64 -10.28 -13.56
C LEU A 39 -15.41 -9.82 -14.82
N GLY A 40 -14.73 -9.63 -15.95
CA GLY A 40 -15.34 -9.25 -17.21
C GLY A 40 -15.82 -7.80 -17.28
N LEU A 41 -15.25 -6.90 -16.47
CA LEU A 41 -15.57 -5.47 -16.55
C LEU A 41 -15.06 -4.88 -17.86
N GLU A 42 -15.91 -4.14 -18.56
CA GLU A 42 -15.54 -3.46 -19.79
C GLU A 42 -14.33 -2.52 -19.57
N PRO A 43 -13.26 -2.60 -20.44
CA PRO A 43 -12.05 -1.80 -20.27
C PRO A 43 -12.28 -0.29 -20.17
N LEU A 44 -13.26 0.22 -20.88
CA LEU A 44 -13.62 1.64 -20.85
C LEU A 44 -14.16 2.07 -19.48
N LEU A 45 -15.04 1.25 -18.88
CA LEU A 45 -15.57 1.50 -17.54
C LEU A 45 -14.47 1.40 -16.48
N ALA A 46 -13.57 0.41 -16.59
CA ALA A 46 -12.41 0.32 -15.71
C ALA A 46 -11.53 1.56 -15.79
N SER A 47 -11.27 2.07 -17.00
CA SER A 47 -10.49 3.28 -17.21
C SER A 47 -11.14 4.53 -16.58
N TYR A 48 -12.45 4.69 -16.71
CA TYR A 48 -13.18 5.78 -16.05
C TYR A 48 -13.12 5.69 -14.53
N ALA A 49 -13.31 4.50 -13.95
CA ALA A 49 -13.23 4.32 -12.51
C ALA A 49 -11.84 4.71 -11.96
N LEU A 50 -10.77 4.28 -12.65
CA LEU A 50 -9.40 4.62 -12.25
C LEU A 50 -9.06 6.09 -12.48
N ALA A 51 -9.55 6.71 -13.55
CA ALA A 51 -9.37 8.14 -13.80
C ALA A 51 -10.03 9.00 -12.72
N ILE A 52 -11.27 8.67 -12.33
CA ILE A 52 -11.98 9.35 -11.25
C ILE A 52 -11.24 9.16 -9.92
N ALA A 53 -10.77 7.95 -9.62
CA ALA A 53 -9.98 7.67 -8.41
C ALA A 53 -8.67 8.46 -8.39
N LEU A 54 -8.00 8.64 -9.54
CA LEU A 54 -6.77 9.43 -9.66
C LEU A 54 -7.02 10.92 -9.42
N VAL A 55 -8.11 11.46 -9.96
CA VAL A 55 -8.50 12.88 -9.71
C VAL A 55 -8.80 13.09 -8.23
N PHE A 56 -9.50 12.13 -7.59
CA PHE A 56 -9.76 12.18 -6.17
C PHE A 56 -8.46 12.16 -5.33
N ASP A 57 -7.51 11.32 -5.70
CA ASP A 57 -6.18 11.19 -5.08
C ASP A 57 -5.41 12.54 -5.14
N ALA A 58 -5.38 13.15 -6.34
CA ALA A 58 -4.72 14.45 -6.55
C ALA A 58 -5.28 15.58 -5.65
N ILE A 59 -6.55 15.49 -5.27
CA ILE A 59 -7.19 16.43 -4.35
C ILE A 59 -6.95 16.04 -2.90
N SER A 60 -7.04 14.75 -2.58
CA SER A 60 -6.94 14.26 -1.20
C SER A 60 -5.51 14.32 -0.64
N ASP A 61 -4.49 14.09 -1.46
CA ASP A 61 -3.09 14.08 -1.02
C ASP A 61 -2.66 15.38 -0.32
N PRO A 62 -2.82 16.58 -0.94
CA PRO A 62 -2.47 17.83 -0.27
C PRO A 62 -3.34 18.12 0.96
N LEU A 63 -4.62 17.70 0.95
CA LEU A 63 -5.51 17.91 2.09
C LEU A 63 -5.06 17.06 3.30
N VAL A 64 -4.75 15.80 3.11
CA VAL A 64 -4.24 14.91 4.16
C VAL A 64 -2.88 15.41 4.65
N GLY A 65 -1.99 15.85 3.76
CA GLY A 65 -0.70 16.45 4.11
C GLY A 65 -0.89 17.66 5.03
N ALA A 66 -1.69 18.63 4.61
CA ALA A 66 -1.95 19.84 5.39
C ALA A 66 -2.67 19.54 6.72
N TRP A 67 -3.54 18.54 6.75
CA TRP A 67 -4.24 18.12 7.98
C TRP A 67 -3.28 17.46 8.95
N SER A 68 -2.44 16.52 8.49
CA SER A 68 -1.45 15.85 9.32
C SER A 68 -0.41 16.81 9.92
N ASP A 69 -0.06 17.88 9.21
CA ASP A 69 0.90 18.89 9.66
C ASP A 69 0.34 19.79 10.77
N ARG A 70 -0.96 20.04 10.74
CA ARG A 70 -1.65 20.89 11.73
C ARG A 70 -2.16 20.14 12.95
N PHE A 71 -2.21 18.83 12.88
CA PHE A 71 -2.76 18.01 13.97
C PHE A 71 -1.86 18.03 15.20
N LYS A 72 -2.45 18.19 16.38
CA LYS A 72 -1.73 18.20 17.67
C LYS A 72 -2.13 16.96 18.45
N SER A 73 -1.17 16.10 18.77
CA SER A 73 -1.40 14.93 19.61
C SER A 73 -0.22 14.68 20.56
N LYS A 74 -0.48 13.90 21.61
CA LYS A 74 0.56 13.45 22.58
C LYS A 74 1.62 12.55 21.92
N TRP A 75 1.32 11.94 20.79
CA TRP A 75 2.22 11.05 20.05
C TRP A 75 2.93 11.75 18.88
N GLY A 76 2.85 13.08 18.83
CA GLY A 76 3.34 13.87 17.70
C GLY A 76 2.23 14.18 16.69
N ARG A 77 2.57 14.99 15.68
CA ARG A 77 1.59 15.47 14.69
C ARG A 77 1.15 14.38 13.71
N ARG A 78 2.08 13.62 13.19
CA ARG A 78 1.89 12.70 12.05
C ARG A 78 1.68 11.23 12.45
N HIS A 79 2.19 10.80 13.58
CA HIS A 79 2.13 9.41 14.03
C HIS A 79 0.71 8.84 14.13
N PRO A 80 -0.29 9.55 14.68
CA PRO A 80 -1.65 9.01 14.78
C PRO A 80 -2.26 8.64 13.45
N PHE A 81 -1.98 9.41 12.40
CA PHE A 81 -2.48 9.13 11.05
C PHE A 81 -1.92 7.81 10.51
N VAL A 82 -0.61 7.60 10.66
CA VAL A 82 0.06 6.37 10.23
C VAL A 82 -0.52 5.16 10.96
N TYR A 83 -0.64 5.21 12.30
CA TYR A 83 -1.14 4.08 13.08
C TYR A 83 -2.59 3.71 12.77
N ILE A 84 -3.47 4.70 12.67
CA ILE A 84 -4.88 4.48 12.38
C ILE A 84 -5.05 3.94 10.96
N ALA A 85 -4.21 4.35 10.01
CA ALA A 85 -4.33 3.95 8.62
C ALA A 85 -3.85 2.52 8.33
N ILE A 86 -2.89 1.95 9.09
CA ILE A 86 -2.24 0.67 8.76
C ILE A 86 -3.26 -0.47 8.56
N ILE A 87 -4.12 -0.70 9.53
CA ILE A 87 -5.09 -1.80 9.47
C ILE A 87 -6.13 -1.57 8.37
N PRO A 88 -6.83 -0.42 8.30
CA PRO A 88 -7.76 -0.15 7.22
C PRO A 88 -7.12 -0.22 5.83
N PHE A 89 -5.86 0.24 5.68
CA PHE A 89 -5.12 0.16 4.42
C PHE A 89 -4.88 -1.29 4.00
N GLY A 90 -4.42 -2.15 4.91
CA GLY A 90 -4.28 -3.58 4.62
C GLY A 90 -5.62 -4.23 4.25
N LEU A 91 -6.69 -3.96 5.02
CA LEU A 91 -8.02 -4.50 4.75
C LEU A 91 -8.57 -4.03 3.39
N SER A 92 -8.32 -2.79 2.98
CA SER A 92 -8.76 -2.29 1.68
C SER A 92 -8.13 -3.04 0.51
N ALA A 93 -6.88 -3.51 0.66
CA ALA A 93 -6.22 -4.36 -0.33
C ALA A 93 -6.91 -5.73 -0.46
N TYR A 94 -7.34 -6.33 0.64
CA TYR A 94 -8.13 -7.56 0.63
C TYR A 94 -9.49 -7.35 -0.04
N PHE A 95 -10.22 -6.31 0.34
CA PHE A 95 -11.55 -6.02 -0.25
C PHE A 95 -11.50 -5.75 -1.75
N LEU A 96 -10.41 -5.18 -2.25
CA LEU A 96 -10.22 -4.91 -3.68
C LEU A 96 -10.23 -6.20 -4.51
N TYR A 97 -9.75 -7.31 -3.97
CA TYR A 97 -9.63 -8.61 -4.65
C TYR A 97 -10.65 -9.66 -4.20
N SER A 98 -11.62 -9.30 -3.37
CA SER A 98 -12.63 -10.22 -2.83
C SER A 98 -14.02 -9.95 -3.40
N ILE A 99 -14.12 -9.74 -4.72
CA ILE A 99 -15.37 -9.41 -5.40
C ILE A 99 -15.93 -10.69 -6.07
N PRO A 100 -17.22 -11.02 -5.87
CA PRO A 100 -17.86 -12.15 -6.54
C PRO A 100 -17.88 -11.99 -8.06
N THR A 101 -17.72 -13.11 -8.78
CA THR A 101 -17.65 -13.13 -10.25
C THR A 101 -19.00 -12.83 -10.94
N ASP A 102 -20.12 -13.17 -10.30
CA ASP A 102 -21.48 -12.96 -10.85
C ASP A 102 -22.00 -11.54 -10.52
N THR A 103 -21.37 -10.54 -11.10
CA THR A 103 -21.70 -9.13 -10.80
C THR A 103 -21.95 -8.34 -12.08
N SER A 104 -23.01 -7.51 -12.10
CA SER A 104 -23.34 -6.66 -13.26
C SER A 104 -22.25 -5.62 -13.53
N GLN A 105 -22.14 -5.16 -14.80
CA GLN A 105 -21.15 -4.16 -15.23
C GLN A 105 -21.20 -2.89 -14.37
N THR A 106 -22.39 -2.37 -14.08
CA THR A 106 -22.56 -1.18 -13.24
C THR A 106 -22.08 -1.43 -11.81
N ALA A 107 -22.39 -2.59 -11.24
CA ALA A 107 -21.96 -2.92 -9.89
C ALA A 107 -20.44 -3.16 -9.82
N LEU A 108 -19.82 -3.76 -10.85
CA LEU A 108 -18.36 -3.89 -10.95
C LEU A 108 -17.68 -2.52 -11.05
N PHE A 109 -18.21 -1.62 -11.88
CA PHE A 109 -17.70 -0.25 -11.98
C PHE A 109 -17.74 0.48 -10.63
N ILE A 110 -18.87 0.44 -9.92
CA ILE A 110 -19.03 1.09 -8.61
C ILE A 110 -18.08 0.46 -7.58
N LYS A 111 -17.95 -0.87 -7.57
CA LYS A 111 -17.04 -1.57 -6.66
C LYS A 111 -15.58 -1.22 -6.93
N LEU A 112 -15.16 -1.20 -8.21
CA LEU A 112 -13.81 -0.77 -8.59
C LEU A 112 -13.55 0.67 -8.15
N LEU A 113 -14.47 1.57 -8.43
CA LEU A 113 -14.35 2.98 -8.07
C LEU A 113 -14.21 3.17 -6.56
N ILE A 114 -15.14 2.62 -5.77
CA ILE A 114 -15.12 2.74 -4.31
C ILE A 114 -13.87 2.09 -3.71
N ALA A 115 -13.53 0.87 -4.13
CA ALA A 115 -12.36 0.16 -3.61
C ALA A 115 -11.05 0.88 -3.98
N SER A 116 -10.97 1.46 -5.18
CA SER A 116 -9.80 2.24 -5.61
C SER A 116 -9.66 3.54 -4.82
N ILE A 117 -10.73 4.29 -4.63
CA ILE A 117 -10.74 5.52 -3.82
C ILE A 117 -10.35 5.17 -2.38
N LEU A 118 -10.96 4.13 -1.80
CA LEU A 118 -10.68 3.71 -0.42
C LEU A 118 -9.21 3.32 -0.22
N LEU A 119 -8.69 2.44 -1.10
CA LEU A 119 -7.29 2.00 -1.02
C LEU A 119 -6.31 3.19 -1.14
N ARG A 120 -6.54 4.08 -2.11
CA ARG A 120 -5.69 5.25 -2.35
C ARG A 120 -5.75 6.22 -1.18
N THR A 121 -6.94 6.54 -0.69
CA THR A 121 -7.12 7.45 0.45
C THR A 121 -6.42 6.90 1.70
N LEU A 122 -6.62 5.62 2.03
CA LEU A 122 -5.97 5.00 3.17
C LEU A 122 -4.44 4.91 2.99
N PHE A 123 -3.98 4.68 1.77
CA PHE A 123 -2.57 4.77 1.43
C PHE A 123 -2.01 6.17 1.66
N THR A 124 -2.73 7.22 1.26
CA THR A 124 -2.34 8.62 1.49
C THR A 124 -2.24 8.94 2.98
N PHE A 125 -3.20 8.48 3.79
CA PHE A 125 -3.15 8.62 5.26
C PHE A 125 -1.96 7.88 5.89
N TYR A 126 -1.50 6.80 5.29
CA TYR A 126 -0.31 6.08 5.73
C TYR A 126 0.98 6.73 5.24
N GLU A 127 1.11 6.90 3.91
CA GLU A 127 2.40 7.25 3.27
C GLU A 127 2.76 8.72 3.40
N THR A 128 1.82 9.65 3.21
CA THR A 128 2.10 11.09 3.24
C THR A 128 2.69 11.54 4.58
N PRO A 129 2.08 11.22 5.76
CA PRO A 129 2.69 11.54 7.03
C PRO A 129 3.99 10.76 7.27
N ARG A 130 4.06 9.49 6.89
CA ARG A 130 5.25 8.65 7.05
C ARG A 130 6.44 9.21 6.27
N ALA A 131 6.27 9.50 4.98
CA ALA A 131 7.35 10.03 4.13
C ALA A 131 7.91 11.35 4.65
N ALA A 132 7.12 12.15 5.34
CA ALA A 132 7.56 13.41 5.92
C ALA A 132 8.29 13.26 7.27
N ILE A 133 8.08 12.18 8.03
CA ILE A 133 8.77 11.92 9.30
C ILE A 133 10.26 11.67 9.09
N GLY A 134 10.64 10.85 8.10
CA GLY A 134 12.04 10.43 7.88
C GLY A 134 13.01 11.60 7.68
N PRO A 135 12.76 12.52 6.74
CA PRO A 135 13.61 13.68 6.53
C PRO A 135 13.67 14.67 7.72
N GLU A 136 12.65 14.71 8.57
CA GLU A 136 12.67 15.53 9.79
C GLU A 136 13.62 14.96 10.85
N LEU A 137 13.77 13.64 10.89
CA LEU A 137 14.65 12.96 11.84
C LEU A 137 16.14 13.04 11.46
N ILE A 138 16.46 13.34 10.19
CA ILE A 138 17.81 13.30 9.65
C ILE A 138 18.19 14.67 9.13
N THR A 139 19.16 15.30 9.77
CA THR A 139 19.70 16.63 9.37
C THR A 139 20.80 16.53 8.31
N ASP A 140 21.52 15.41 8.28
CA ASP A 140 22.64 15.17 7.36
C ASP A 140 22.16 14.76 5.97
N TYR A 141 22.72 15.40 4.93
CA TYR A 141 22.36 15.16 3.53
C TYR A 141 22.68 13.75 3.05
N GLU A 142 23.85 13.21 3.39
CA GLU A 142 24.26 11.88 2.96
C GLU A 142 23.33 10.79 3.57
N ARG A 143 22.97 10.98 4.83
CA ARG A 143 22.02 10.08 5.50
C ARG A 143 20.59 10.18 4.96
N ARG A 144 20.15 11.35 4.50
CA ARG A 144 18.86 11.47 3.78
C ARG A 144 18.88 10.71 2.46
N ASN A 145 19.99 10.75 1.74
CA ASN A 145 20.16 9.98 0.51
C ASN A 145 20.15 8.47 0.79
N THR A 146 20.83 8.04 1.84
CA THR A 146 20.79 6.64 2.32
C THR A 146 19.38 6.20 2.71
N LEU A 147 18.62 7.05 3.42
CA LEU A 147 17.21 6.80 3.75
C LEU A 147 16.38 6.55 2.49
N SER A 148 16.51 7.40 1.49
CA SER A 148 15.80 7.26 0.21
C SER A 148 16.20 5.98 -0.52
N GLY A 149 17.50 5.66 -0.54
CA GLY A 149 18.02 4.42 -1.15
C GLY A 149 17.45 3.16 -0.49
N TYR A 150 17.42 3.10 0.84
CA TYR A 150 16.78 1.98 1.55
C TYR A 150 15.25 1.96 1.33
N GLY A 151 14.60 3.12 1.23
CA GLY A 151 13.18 3.19 0.88
C GLY A 151 12.89 2.53 -0.47
N VAL A 152 13.69 2.81 -1.48
CA VAL A 152 13.58 2.17 -2.80
C VAL A 152 13.87 0.66 -2.72
N LEU A 153 14.93 0.27 -1.99
CA LEU A 153 15.29 -1.14 -1.81
C LEU A 153 14.14 -1.95 -1.18
N TYR A 154 13.60 -1.49 -0.05
CA TYR A 154 12.52 -2.19 0.64
C TYR A 154 11.18 -2.10 -0.10
N GLY A 155 10.93 -1.02 -0.84
CA GLY A 155 9.80 -0.91 -1.74
C GLY A 155 9.83 -1.98 -2.83
N ASN A 156 10.97 -2.13 -3.52
CA ASN A 156 11.17 -3.17 -4.52
C ASN A 156 11.15 -4.58 -3.90
N MET A 157 11.63 -4.75 -2.68
CA MET A 157 11.55 -6.03 -1.96
C MET A 157 10.08 -6.41 -1.67
N GLY A 158 9.24 -5.49 -1.22
CA GLY A 158 7.81 -5.73 -1.02
C GLY A 158 7.11 -6.11 -2.31
N LEU A 159 7.38 -5.39 -3.41
CA LEU A 159 6.91 -5.71 -4.75
C LEU A 159 7.38 -7.10 -5.19
N GLY A 160 8.66 -7.42 -5.01
CA GLY A 160 9.25 -8.72 -5.39
C GLY A 160 8.66 -9.90 -4.62
N ILE A 161 8.49 -9.76 -3.30
CA ILE A 161 7.85 -10.79 -2.46
C ILE A 161 6.43 -11.09 -2.96
N MET A 162 5.63 -10.05 -3.24
CA MET A 162 4.28 -10.22 -3.74
C MET A 162 4.23 -10.80 -5.15
N SER A 163 5.15 -10.38 -6.04
CA SER A 163 5.24 -10.93 -7.40
C SER A 163 5.58 -12.42 -7.35
N TYR A 164 6.58 -12.79 -6.55
CA TYR A 164 6.98 -14.19 -6.39
C TYR A 164 5.84 -15.02 -5.79
N ALA A 165 5.19 -14.52 -4.74
CA ALA A 165 4.08 -15.22 -4.11
C ALA A 165 2.92 -15.45 -5.08
N MET A 166 2.57 -14.46 -5.91
CA MET A 166 1.53 -14.61 -6.92
C MET A 166 1.88 -15.73 -7.91
N LEU A 167 3.09 -15.72 -8.44
CA LEU A 167 3.52 -16.71 -9.43
C LEU A 167 3.75 -18.11 -8.86
N ALA A 168 4.32 -18.21 -7.65
CA ALA A 168 4.72 -19.49 -7.07
C ALA A 168 3.58 -20.21 -6.32
N PHE A 169 2.66 -19.47 -5.70
CA PHE A 169 1.68 -20.07 -4.79
C PHE A 169 0.22 -19.87 -5.20
N PHE A 170 -0.09 -18.84 -5.98
CA PHE A 170 -1.48 -18.53 -6.30
C PHE A 170 -1.84 -18.83 -7.74
N LEU A 171 -0.95 -18.59 -8.69
CA LEU A 171 -1.16 -18.95 -10.09
C LEU A 171 -0.74 -20.41 -10.37
N VAL A 172 -1.29 -21.33 -9.59
CA VAL A 172 -1.03 -22.76 -9.75
C VAL A 172 -1.99 -23.34 -10.77
N GLU A 173 -1.47 -24.24 -11.62
CA GLU A 173 -2.28 -24.97 -12.58
C GLU A 173 -3.34 -25.84 -11.90
N THR A 174 -4.54 -25.76 -12.43
CA THR A 174 -5.67 -26.61 -12.04
C THR A 174 -6.19 -27.33 -13.27
N GLU A 175 -7.06 -28.33 -13.11
CA GLU A 175 -7.65 -29.08 -14.23
C GLU A 175 -8.36 -28.15 -15.25
N THR A 176 -8.96 -27.06 -14.77
CA THR A 176 -9.68 -26.07 -15.59
C THR A 176 -8.79 -24.94 -16.11
N PHE A 177 -7.73 -24.59 -15.38
CA PHE A 177 -6.82 -23.49 -15.69
C PHE A 177 -5.38 -23.98 -15.76
N SER A 178 -4.96 -24.48 -16.95
CA SER A 178 -3.61 -25.02 -17.18
C SER A 178 -2.76 -24.10 -18.07
N GLY A 179 -1.45 -24.17 -17.93
CA GLY A 179 -0.48 -23.40 -18.70
C GLY A 179 -0.66 -21.89 -18.55
N SER A 180 -0.67 -21.18 -19.68
CA SER A 180 -0.84 -19.72 -19.70
C SER A 180 -2.20 -19.21 -19.18
N ARG A 181 -3.17 -20.11 -18.92
CA ARG A 181 -4.47 -19.73 -18.36
C ARG A 181 -4.51 -19.77 -16.84
N ALA A 182 -3.47 -20.20 -16.16
CA ALA A 182 -3.42 -20.26 -14.70
C ALA A 182 -3.70 -18.89 -14.05
N PHE A 183 -3.30 -17.77 -14.71
CA PHE A 183 -3.59 -16.44 -14.22
C PHE A 183 -5.07 -16.01 -14.29
N LEU A 184 -5.91 -16.77 -15.01
CA LEU A 184 -7.37 -16.55 -15.07
C LEU A 184 -8.12 -17.27 -13.94
N ASN A 185 -7.44 -17.98 -13.06
CA ASN A 185 -8.07 -18.63 -11.92
C ASN A 185 -8.60 -17.59 -10.92
N PRO A 186 -9.93 -17.44 -10.77
CA PRO A 186 -10.51 -16.42 -9.88
C PRO A 186 -10.18 -16.65 -8.41
N ASP A 187 -9.98 -17.90 -7.97
CA ASP A 187 -9.72 -18.28 -6.59
C ASP A 187 -8.34 -17.84 -6.06
N ALA A 188 -7.43 -17.49 -6.97
CA ALA A 188 -6.11 -17.00 -6.62
C ALA A 188 -6.14 -15.57 -6.03
N TYR A 189 -7.04 -14.73 -6.54
CA TYR A 189 -7.04 -13.29 -6.25
C TYR A 189 -7.44 -12.91 -4.83
N PRO A 190 -8.49 -13.51 -4.21
CA PRO A 190 -8.79 -13.26 -2.81
C PRO A 190 -7.64 -13.66 -1.86
N LYS A 191 -6.96 -14.78 -2.15
CA LYS A 191 -5.78 -15.22 -1.38
C LYS A 191 -4.61 -14.24 -1.53
N PHE A 192 -4.39 -13.75 -2.75
CA PHE A 192 -3.41 -12.73 -3.05
C PHE A 192 -3.71 -11.42 -2.31
N GLY A 193 -4.97 -10.96 -2.32
CA GLY A 193 -5.41 -9.80 -1.55
C GLY A 193 -5.23 -9.98 -0.05
N LEU A 194 -5.48 -11.18 0.47
CA LEU A 194 -5.27 -11.50 1.89
C LEU A 194 -3.78 -11.44 2.27
N LEU A 195 -2.89 -12.03 1.46
CA LEU A 195 -1.45 -11.92 1.69
C LEU A 195 -0.98 -10.46 1.65
N ALA A 196 -1.49 -9.68 0.69
CA ALA A 196 -1.19 -8.25 0.62
C ALA A 196 -1.62 -7.50 1.88
N CYS A 197 -2.80 -7.80 2.41
CA CYS A 197 -3.30 -7.27 3.67
C CYS A 197 -2.29 -7.53 4.81
N PHE A 198 -1.87 -8.77 4.98
CA PHE A 198 -0.91 -9.14 6.03
C PHE A 198 0.45 -8.44 5.86
N LEU A 199 0.99 -8.40 4.64
CA LEU A 199 2.29 -7.77 4.38
C LEU A 199 2.24 -6.26 4.61
N ILE A 200 1.18 -5.57 4.16
CA ILE A 200 0.97 -4.14 4.40
C ILE A 200 0.93 -3.86 5.91
N ILE A 201 0.17 -4.65 6.67
CA ILE A 201 0.06 -4.50 8.12
C ILE A 201 1.41 -4.75 8.80
N ILE A 202 2.12 -5.81 8.45
CA ILE A 202 3.43 -6.14 9.05
C ILE A 202 4.45 -5.04 8.76
N PHE A 203 4.64 -4.65 7.50
CA PHE A 203 5.57 -3.59 7.14
C PHE A 203 5.21 -2.25 7.78
N GLY A 204 3.92 -1.93 7.81
CA GLY A 204 3.40 -0.71 8.42
C GLY A 204 3.68 -0.67 9.92
N PHE A 205 3.39 -1.73 10.66
CA PHE A 205 3.62 -1.79 12.11
C PHE A 205 5.11 -1.75 12.46
N ILE A 206 5.97 -2.52 11.77
CA ILE A 206 7.41 -2.51 12.02
C ILE A 206 7.98 -1.10 11.86
N SER A 207 7.62 -0.43 10.76
CA SER A 207 8.06 0.94 10.49
C SER A 207 7.57 1.93 11.55
N SER A 208 6.32 1.81 11.95
CA SER A 208 5.68 2.75 12.88
C SER A 208 6.22 2.60 14.30
N LEU A 209 6.47 1.36 14.77
CA LEU A 209 7.06 1.10 16.07
C LEU A 209 8.49 1.66 16.18
N SER A 210 9.28 1.57 15.10
CA SER A 210 10.64 2.13 15.09
C SER A 210 10.65 3.65 15.25
N CYS A 211 9.66 4.34 14.70
CA CYS A 211 9.50 5.78 14.87
C CYS A 211 9.14 6.17 16.31
N LEU A 212 8.25 5.41 16.97
CA LEU A 212 7.84 5.65 18.35
C LEU A 212 9.01 5.55 19.33
N LEU A 213 9.82 4.51 19.17
CA LEU A 213 10.98 4.28 20.06
C LEU A 213 12.02 5.41 19.98
N TYR A 214 12.06 6.13 18.85
CA TYR A 214 13.00 7.22 18.64
C TYR A 214 12.42 8.60 18.98
N THR A 215 11.13 8.81 18.78
CA THR A 215 10.45 10.11 18.97
C THR A 215 9.78 10.26 20.34
N SER A 216 9.89 9.27 21.25
CA SER A 216 9.41 9.44 22.60
C SER A 216 10.15 10.63 23.21
N PRO A 217 9.43 11.70 23.67
CA PRO A 217 10.10 12.80 24.35
C PRO A 217 10.83 12.22 25.57
N SER A 218 12.16 12.45 25.64
CA SER A 218 12.85 12.27 26.92
C SER A 218 12.15 13.16 27.94
N PRO A 219 11.92 12.68 29.15
CA PRO A 219 11.25 13.40 30.22
C PRO A 219 11.89 14.74 30.53
#